data_d78bac43a2b2022a810042cda775f9d6
#
_entry.id   d78bac43a2b2022a810042cda775f9d6
#
_cell.length_a   1.000
_cell.length_b   1.000
_cell.length_c   1.000
_cell.angle_alpha   90.00
_cell.angle_beta   90.00
_cell.angle_gamma   90.00
#
_symmetry.space_group_name_H-M   'P 1'
#
loop_
_entity.id
_entity.type
_entity.pdbx_description
1 polymer ?
#
loop_
_entity_poly.entity_id
_entity_poly.type
_entity_poly.pdbx_seq_one_letter_code
_entity_poly.pdbx_strand_id
1 'polypeptide(L)'
;LERVDSYFLSAVQEAVGMVVALVILGRTGKMYLLRRRGSGFFNGLLVGMYPLVLIGYSLYTKLMFGMPEDGQLQPAFSIFSFFLSMALVGVAEEFIFRGVIAQSLLERFGTGRAGVWKACLLSGLLFGAAHLTNLLSSAPFGVLMQCVFAASLGTLFAAIYFRTGNLWVTVFLHGAMDIASMLVGGLYGTEDVAESISGYDASMMLSILIYLIPTLFLLRKKKIGEVALYFGRDCAPAAAPAPEENGERLR
;
A
#
# COMPACT_ATOMS: atom_id res chain seq x y z
N LEU A 1 -30.42 -14.07 15.30
CA LEU A 1 -29.50 -13.95 14.17
C LEU A 1 -28.12 -13.66 14.72
N GLU A 2 -27.23 -14.64 14.73
CA GLU A 2 -25.81 -14.43 15.03
C GLU A 2 -25.29 -13.33 14.09
N ARG A 3 -24.67 -12.28 14.66
CA ARG A 3 -24.01 -11.26 13.86
C ARG A 3 -22.84 -11.92 13.15
N VAL A 4 -22.78 -11.81 11.84
CA VAL A 4 -21.62 -12.25 11.07
C VAL A 4 -20.40 -11.45 11.55
N ASP A 5 -19.29 -12.14 11.75
CA ASP A 5 -18.03 -11.53 12.19
C ASP A 5 -17.59 -10.40 11.25
N SER A 6 -17.29 -9.23 11.78
CA SER A 6 -16.98 -8.03 11.00
C SER A 6 -15.68 -8.18 10.21
N TYR A 7 -14.66 -8.85 10.78
CA TYR A 7 -13.41 -9.11 10.09
C TYR A 7 -13.57 -10.15 8.98
N PHE A 8 -14.48 -11.11 9.14
CA PHE A 8 -14.80 -12.04 8.06
C PHE A 8 -15.46 -11.33 6.89
N LEU A 9 -16.41 -10.42 7.15
CA LEU A 9 -17.02 -9.60 6.09
C LEU A 9 -15.99 -8.72 5.41
N SER A 10 -15.10 -8.09 6.17
CA SER A 10 -13.98 -7.32 5.63
C SER A 10 -13.08 -8.20 4.76
N ALA A 11 -12.71 -9.40 5.20
CA ALA A 11 -11.90 -10.32 4.41
C ALA A 11 -12.55 -10.68 3.07
N VAL A 12 -13.88 -10.91 3.06
CA VAL A 12 -14.64 -11.16 1.82
C VAL A 12 -14.61 -9.93 0.90
N GLN A 13 -14.80 -8.73 1.45
CA GLN A 13 -14.76 -7.49 0.69
C GLN A 13 -13.38 -7.28 0.06
N GLU A 14 -12.31 -7.48 0.81
CA GLU A 14 -10.94 -7.33 0.32
C GLU A 14 -10.55 -8.42 -0.69
N ALA A 15 -11.07 -9.64 -0.54
CA ALA A 15 -10.91 -10.68 -1.55
C ALA A 15 -11.56 -10.26 -2.90
N VAL A 16 -12.72 -9.62 -2.86
CA VAL A 16 -13.34 -9.05 -4.08
C VAL A 16 -12.47 -7.92 -4.64
N GLY A 17 -11.98 -7.01 -3.80
CA GLY A 17 -11.05 -5.93 -4.20
C GLY A 17 -9.79 -6.49 -4.87
N MET A 18 -9.20 -7.54 -4.30
CA MET A 18 -8.05 -8.25 -4.88
C MET A 18 -8.38 -8.83 -6.25
N VAL A 19 -9.53 -9.50 -6.41
CA VAL A 19 -9.96 -10.05 -7.72
C VAL A 19 -10.12 -8.94 -8.75
N VAL A 20 -10.74 -7.81 -8.38
CA VAL A 20 -10.87 -6.64 -9.27
C VAL A 20 -9.49 -6.11 -9.68
N ALA A 21 -8.57 -5.98 -8.73
CA ALA A 21 -7.19 -5.55 -9.02
C ALA A 21 -6.48 -6.50 -9.98
N LEU A 22 -6.62 -7.82 -9.78
CA LEU A 22 -6.05 -8.83 -10.68
C LEU A 22 -6.64 -8.75 -12.09
N VAL A 23 -7.95 -8.54 -12.22
CA VAL A 23 -8.60 -8.34 -13.53
C VAL A 23 -8.05 -7.10 -14.23
N ILE A 24 -7.88 -5.99 -13.51
CA ILE A 24 -7.32 -4.75 -14.07
C ILE A 24 -5.86 -4.97 -14.50
N LEU A 25 -5.03 -5.59 -13.66
CA LEU A 25 -3.65 -5.93 -13.98
C LEU A 25 -3.57 -6.85 -15.21
N GLY A 26 -4.46 -7.83 -15.32
CA GLY A 26 -4.55 -8.71 -16.47
C GLY A 26 -4.91 -7.98 -17.76
N ARG A 27 -5.97 -7.14 -17.73
CA ARG A 27 -6.41 -6.37 -18.89
C ARG A 27 -5.44 -5.28 -19.31
N THR A 28 -4.63 -4.74 -18.39
CA THR A 28 -3.61 -3.74 -18.68
C THR A 28 -2.25 -4.35 -19.02
N GLY A 29 -2.13 -5.68 -19.08
CA GLY A 29 -0.89 -6.40 -19.37
C GLY A 29 0.15 -6.30 -18.25
N LYS A 30 -0.25 -5.94 -17.03
CA LYS A 30 0.65 -5.67 -15.89
C LYS A 30 0.80 -6.84 -14.91
N MET A 31 0.27 -8.03 -15.23
CA MET A 31 0.42 -9.22 -14.37
C MET A 31 1.88 -9.59 -14.08
N TYR A 32 2.82 -9.19 -14.94
CA TYR A 32 4.24 -9.40 -14.73
C TYR A 32 4.78 -8.72 -13.46
N LEU A 33 4.12 -7.65 -12.96
CA LEU A 33 4.49 -6.95 -11.73
C LEU A 33 4.44 -7.88 -10.51
N LEU A 34 3.50 -8.83 -10.49
CA LEU A 34 3.36 -9.82 -9.40
C LEU A 34 4.54 -10.80 -9.35
N ARG A 35 5.25 -10.97 -10.45
CA ARG A 35 6.44 -11.86 -10.58
C ARG A 35 7.74 -11.09 -10.57
N ARG A 36 7.69 -9.76 -10.61
CA ARG A 36 8.89 -8.92 -10.59
C ARG A 36 9.58 -9.02 -9.23
N ARG A 37 10.82 -9.48 -9.23
CA ARG A 37 11.62 -9.62 -8.00
C ARG A 37 12.30 -8.31 -7.59
N GLY A 38 12.53 -7.38 -8.52
CA GLY A 38 13.22 -6.11 -8.27
C GLY A 38 14.54 -6.30 -7.51
N SER A 39 14.69 -5.61 -6.39
CA SER A 39 15.84 -5.77 -5.48
C SER A 39 15.84 -7.10 -4.69
N GLY A 40 14.79 -7.93 -4.84
CA GLY A 40 14.50 -9.06 -3.96
C GLY A 40 13.70 -8.62 -2.72
N PHE A 41 13.01 -9.58 -2.08
CA PHE A 41 12.11 -9.29 -0.97
C PHE A 41 12.87 -8.77 0.27
N PHE A 42 13.86 -9.50 0.76
CA PHE A 42 14.61 -9.12 1.97
C PHE A 42 15.41 -7.83 1.79
N ASN A 43 16.08 -7.64 0.64
CA ASN A 43 16.74 -6.37 0.34
C ASN A 43 15.73 -5.22 0.22
N GLY A 44 14.53 -5.51 -0.30
CA GLY A 44 13.43 -4.54 -0.34
C GLY A 44 12.97 -4.14 1.05
N LEU A 45 12.90 -5.06 2.01
CA LEU A 45 12.59 -4.75 3.41
C LEU A 45 13.66 -3.85 4.05
N LEU A 46 14.94 -3.97 3.67
CA LEU A 46 15.97 -3.02 4.12
C LEU A 46 15.74 -1.60 3.57
N VAL A 47 15.21 -1.46 2.35
CA VAL A 47 14.77 -0.15 1.83
C VAL A 47 13.55 0.35 2.60
N GLY A 48 12.63 -0.53 2.97
CA GLY A 48 11.45 -0.28 3.80
C GLY A 48 11.72 -0.39 5.31
N MET A 49 12.97 -0.25 5.77
CA MET A 49 13.31 -0.43 7.20
C MET A 49 12.57 0.56 8.10
N TYR A 50 12.31 1.77 7.63
CA TYR A 50 11.61 2.77 8.45
C TYR A 50 10.20 2.32 8.86
N PRO A 51 9.28 1.92 7.95
CA PRO A 51 8.00 1.33 8.36
C PRO A 51 8.17 0.04 9.18
N LEU A 52 9.20 -0.80 8.94
CA LEU A 52 9.46 -1.96 9.80
C LEU A 52 9.75 -1.57 11.26
N VAL A 53 10.50 -0.49 11.48
CA VAL A 53 10.75 0.03 12.83
C VAL A 53 9.46 0.53 13.48
N LEU A 54 8.60 1.21 12.72
CA LEU A 54 7.30 1.67 13.23
C LEU A 54 6.39 0.49 13.58
N ILE A 55 6.34 -0.54 12.75
CA ILE A 55 5.61 -1.80 13.00
C ILE A 55 6.13 -2.45 14.29
N GLY A 56 7.44 -2.62 14.41
CA GLY A 56 8.06 -3.20 15.60
C GLY A 56 7.78 -2.39 16.87
N TYR A 57 7.84 -1.06 16.79
CA TYR A 57 7.49 -0.17 17.89
C TYR A 57 6.00 -0.29 18.28
N SER A 58 5.09 -0.30 17.28
CA SER A 58 3.66 -0.48 17.51
C SER A 58 3.36 -1.83 18.18
N LEU A 59 3.95 -2.92 17.68
CA LEU A 59 3.80 -4.24 18.28
C LEU A 59 4.34 -4.26 19.72
N TYR A 60 5.53 -3.70 19.95
CA TYR A 60 6.12 -3.62 21.28
C TYR A 60 5.21 -2.88 22.26
N THR A 61 4.71 -1.70 21.90
CA THR A 61 3.84 -0.91 22.77
C THR A 61 2.51 -1.60 23.03
N LYS A 62 1.90 -2.23 22.01
CA LYS A 62 0.64 -2.99 22.17
C LYS A 62 0.83 -4.20 23.08
N LEU A 63 1.90 -4.98 22.88
CA LEU A 63 2.16 -6.18 23.68
C LEU A 63 2.56 -5.86 25.14
N MET A 64 3.29 -4.77 25.37
CA MET A 64 3.74 -4.42 26.73
C MET A 64 2.73 -3.61 27.52
N PHE A 65 1.93 -2.77 26.88
CA PHE A 65 1.12 -1.77 27.57
C PHE A 65 -0.34 -1.71 27.09
N GLY A 66 -0.66 -2.37 25.98
CA GLY A 66 -1.97 -2.29 25.35
C GLY A 66 -2.88 -3.49 25.63
N MET A 67 -2.36 -4.59 26.17
CA MET A 67 -3.18 -5.78 26.46
C MET A 67 -4.04 -5.54 27.69
N PRO A 68 -5.37 -5.82 27.64
CA PRO A 68 -6.25 -5.68 28.79
C PRO A 68 -5.93 -6.75 29.84
N GLU A 69 -5.85 -6.36 31.14
CA GLU A 69 -5.49 -7.25 32.24
C GLU A 69 -6.49 -8.43 32.38
N ASP A 70 -7.80 -8.16 32.23
CA ASP A 70 -8.88 -9.14 32.33
C ASP A 70 -9.53 -9.45 30.98
N GLY A 71 -8.81 -9.21 29.86
CA GLY A 71 -9.34 -9.40 28.52
C GLY A 71 -9.51 -10.85 28.16
N GLN A 72 -10.69 -11.20 27.63
CA GLN A 72 -10.92 -12.50 27.02
C GLN A 72 -10.60 -12.44 25.53
N LEU A 73 -9.80 -13.40 25.07
CA LEU A 73 -9.53 -13.55 23.65
C LEU A 73 -10.82 -13.82 22.87
N GLN A 74 -10.91 -13.22 21.69
CA GLN A 74 -11.96 -13.51 20.73
C GLN A 74 -11.93 -15.00 20.33
N PRO A 75 -13.04 -15.57 19.84
CA PRO A 75 -13.06 -16.91 19.27
C PRO A 75 -11.99 -17.08 18.20
N ALA A 76 -11.42 -18.28 18.09
CA ALA A 76 -10.34 -18.57 17.13
C ALA A 76 -10.68 -18.19 15.69
N PHE A 77 -11.95 -18.33 15.29
CA PHE A 77 -12.44 -17.91 13.98
C PHE A 77 -12.33 -16.39 13.79
N SER A 78 -12.71 -15.58 14.77
CA SER A 78 -12.60 -14.11 14.69
C SER A 78 -11.15 -13.65 14.64
N ILE A 79 -10.26 -14.28 15.42
CA ILE A 79 -8.82 -14.00 15.38
C ILE A 79 -8.25 -14.36 13.99
N PHE A 80 -8.60 -15.53 13.45
CA PHE A 80 -8.20 -15.92 12.11
C PHE A 80 -8.71 -14.93 11.06
N SER A 81 -9.99 -14.54 11.15
CA SER A 81 -10.62 -13.57 10.25
C SER A 81 -9.93 -12.21 10.31
N PHE A 82 -9.52 -11.75 11.49
CA PHE A 82 -8.73 -10.52 11.67
C PHE A 82 -7.42 -10.58 10.88
N PHE A 83 -6.58 -11.59 11.11
CA PHE A 83 -5.30 -11.70 10.41
C PHE A 83 -5.48 -11.84 8.89
N LEU A 84 -6.47 -12.62 8.47
CA LEU A 84 -6.79 -12.79 7.05
C LEU A 84 -7.24 -11.47 6.41
N SER A 85 -8.13 -10.74 7.08
CA SER A 85 -8.63 -9.44 6.63
C SER A 85 -7.49 -8.45 6.45
N MET A 86 -6.62 -8.25 7.45
CA MET A 86 -5.49 -7.31 7.37
C MET A 86 -4.48 -7.71 6.27
N ALA A 87 -4.23 -9.00 6.10
CA ALA A 87 -3.38 -9.47 5.01
C ALA A 87 -4.00 -9.20 3.63
N LEU A 88 -5.32 -9.39 3.48
CA LEU A 88 -6.02 -9.14 2.23
C LEU A 88 -6.15 -7.64 1.92
N VAL A 89 -6.34 -6.77 2.93
CA VAL A 89 -6.25 -5.31 2.77
C VAL A 89 -4.91 -4.94 2.13
N GLY A 90 -3.79 -5.41 2.73
CA GLY A 90 -2.45 -5.14 2.18
C GLY A 90 -2.30 -5.63 0.73
N VAL A 91 -2.87 -6.79 0.37
CA VAL A 91 -2.82 -7.31 -1.00
C VAL A 91 -3.69 -6.48 -1.95
N ALA A 92 -4.98 -6.28 -1.62
CA ALA A 92 -5.93 -5.63 -2.51
C ALA A 92 -5.54 -4.18 -2.78
N GLU A 93 -5.22 -3.43 -1.72
CA GLU A 93 -4.86 -2.03 -1.84
C GLU A 93 -3.52 -1.82 -2.53
N GLU A 94 -2.49 -2.61 -2.23
CA GLU A 94 -1.21 -2.46 -2.91
C GLU A 94 -1.27 -2.85 -4.39
N PHE A 95 -2.07 -3.86 -4.74
CA PHE A 95 -2.27 -4.22 -6.15
C PHE A 95 -2.93 -3.08 -6.92
N ILE A 96 -3.92 -2.40 -6.34
CA ILE A 96 -4.59 -1.25 -6.97
C ILE A 96 -3.66 -0.03 -6.98
N PHE A 97 -3.15 0.38 -5.81
CA PHE A 97 -2.47 1.67 -5.69
C PHE A 97 -1.02 1.63 -6.20
N ARG A 98 -0.29 0.54 -6.01
CA ARG A 98 1.11 0.43 -6.51
C ARG A 98 1.17 -0.30 -7.83
N GLY A 99 0.46 -1.42 -7.96
CA GLY A 99 0.45 -2.21 -9.19
C GLY A 99 -0.25 -1.52 -10.36
N VAL A 100 -1.37 -0.83 -10.12
CA VAL A 100 -2.12 -0.16 -11.20
C VAL A 100 -1.83 1.35 -11.22
N ILE A 101 -2.16 2.08 -10.15
CA ILE A 101 -2.17 3.55 -10.15
C ILE A 101 -0.75 4.12 -10.20
N ALA A 102 0.10 3.80 -9.20
CA ALA A 102 1.47 4.35 -9.14
C ALA A 102 2.28 3.93 -10.36
N GLN A 103 2.16 2.67 -10.80
CA GLN A 103 2.80 2.17 -12.02
C GLN A 103 2.38 2.98 -13.25
N SER A 104 1.08 3.19 -13.46
CA SER A 104 0.58 3.96 -14.62
C SER A 104 0.99 5.43 -14.58
N LEU A 105 1.02 6.03 -13.38
CA LEU A 105 1.52 7.40 -13.21
C LEU A 105 3.02 7.50 -13.52
N LEU A 106 3.82 6.50 -13.09
CA LEU A 106 5.24 6.47 -13.39
C LEU A 106 5.50 6.28 -14.90
N GLU A 107 4.76 5.40 -15.56
CA GLU A 107 4.81 5.22 -17.02
C GLU A 107 4.48 6.53 -17.75
N ARG A 108 3.52 7.30 -17.25
CA ARG A 108 3.10 8.58 -17.82
C ARG A 108 4.09 9.70 -17.59
N PHE A 109 4.71 9.78 -16.40
CA PHE A 109 5.58 10.89 -16.01
C PHE A 109 7.08 10.59 -16.21
N GLY A 110 7.43 9.32 -16.41
CA GLY A 110 8.81 8.87 -16.60
C GLY A 110 9.59 8.71 -15.30
N THR A 111 10.76 8.06 -15.40
CA THR A 111 11.65 7.74 -14.27
C THR A 111 12.56 8.89 -13.85
N GLY A 112 12.45 10.06 -14.47
CA GLY A 112 13.16 11.26 -14.06
C GLY A 112 12.67 11.75 -12.69
N ARG A 113 13.50 12.55 -11.98
CA ARG A 113 13.21 13.00 -10.62
C ARG A 113 11.81 13.61 -10.44
N ALA A 114 11.44 14.52 -11.33
CA ALA A 114 10.13 15.17 -11.27
C ALA A 114 8.98 14.17 -11.53
N GLY A 115 9.18 13.23 -12.47
CA GLY A 115 8.21 12.18 -12.80
C GLY A 115 7.95 11.25 -11.63
N VAL A 116 9.02 10.75 -10.99
CA VAL A 116 8.92 9.89 -9.81
C VAL A 116 8.19 10.59 -8.65
N TRP A 117 8.54 11.86 -8.36
CA TRP A 117 7.86 12.62 -7.31
C TRP A 117 6.39 12.85 -7.62
N LYS A 118 6.03 13.21 -8.86
CA LYS A 118 4.62 13.36 -9.27
C LYS A 118 3.86 12.06 -9.11
N ALA A 119 4.44 10.94 -9.53
CA ALA A 119 3.81 9.62 -9.40
C ALA A 119 3.60 9.22 -7.93
N CYS A 120 4.60 9.43 -7.06
CA CYS A 120 4.49 9.15 -5.63
C CYS A 120 3.39 10.00 -4.96
N LEU A 121 3.43 11.32 -5.15
CA LEU A 121 2.49 12.25 -4.52
C LEU A 121 1.05 12.01 -4.99
N LEU A 122 0.84 11.89 -6.30
CA LEU A 122 -0.51 11.64 -6.83
C LEU A 122 -1.06 10.28 -6.40
N SER A 123 -0.22 9.22 -6.42
CA SER A 123 -0.64 7.91 -5.91
C SER A 123 -0.99 7.97 -4.43
N GLY A 124 -0.20 8.67 -3.63
CA GLY A 124 -0.48 8.89 -2.21
C GLY A 124 -1.77 9.67 -1.98
N LEU A 125 -1.99 10.77 -2.70
CA LEU A 125 -3.24 11.56 -2.60
C LEU A 125 -4.47 10.75 -3.00
N LEU A 126 -4.39 9.95 -4.05
CA LEU A 126 -5.49 9.07 -4.46
C LEU A 126 -5.73 7.97 -3.44
N PHE A 127 -4.67 7.45 -2.81
CA PHE A 127 -4.79 6.49 -1.71
C PHE A 127 -5.50 7.11 -0.50
N GLY A 128 -5.10 8.31 -0.09
CA GLY A 128 -5.81 9.04 0.97
C GLY A 128 -7.27 9.33 0.61
N ALA A 129 -7.56 9.77 -0.63
CA ALA A 129 -8.91 10.09 -1.07
C ALA A 129 -9.84 8.85 -1.11
N ALA A 130 -9.30 7.65 -1.36
CA ALA A 130 -10.09 6.41 -1.31
C ALA A 130 -10.71 6.16 0.06
N HIS A 131 -10.06 6.62 1.14
CA HIS A 131 -10.57 6.48 2.51
C HIS A 131 -11.79 7.38 2.82
N LEU A 132 -12.17 8.31 1.91
CA LEU A 132 -13.43 9.05 2.04
C LEU A 132 -14.67 8.15 2.05
N THR A 133 -14.56 6.91 1.56
CA THR A 133 -15.63 5.90 1.67
C THR A 133 -16.00 5.60 3.12
N ASN A 134 -15.07 5.79 4.07
CA ASN A 134 -15.30 5.58 5.50
C ASN A 134 -16.24 6.61 6.13
N LEU A 135 -16.60 7.71 5.41
CA LEU A 135 -17.67 8.63 5.81
C LEU A 135 -19.03 7.94 5.97
N LEU A 136 -19.20 6.74 5.39
CA LEU A 136 -20.43 5.96 5.53
C LEU A 136 -20.56 5.30 6.91
N SER A 137 -19.45 5.14 7.65
CA SER A 137 -19.44 4.39 8.93
C SER A 137 -18.69 5.08 10.07
N SER A 138 -17.92 6.14 9.80
CA SER A 138 -17.04 6.78 10.78
C SER A 138 -17.26 8.29 10.85
N ALA A 139 -16.82 8.91 11.96
CA ALA A 139 -16.95 10.35 12.17
C ALA A 139 -16.18 11.16 11.11
N PRO A 140 -16.78 12.21 10.51
CA PRO A 140 -16.20 12.93 9.37
C PRO A 140 -14.82 13.53 9.65
N PHE A 141 -14.56 14.03 10.86
CA PHE A 141 -13.25 14.58 11.22
C PHE A 141 -12.19 13.49 11.31
N GLY A 142 -12.51 12.34 11.90
CA GLY A 142 -11.63 11.18 11.94
C GLY A 142 -11.27 10.69 10.54
N VAL A 143 -12.26 10.61 9.64
CA VAL A 143 -12.03 10.23 8.23
C VAL A 143 -11.13 11.23 7.51
N LEU A 144 -11.31 12.55 7.74
CA LEU A 144 -10.41 13.56 7.17
C LEU A 144 -8.97 13.36 7.65
N MET A 145 -8.77 13.08 8.93
CA MET A 145 -7.46 12.81 9.50
C MET A 145 -6.88 11.50 8.96
N GLN A 146 -7.71 10.47 8.77
CA GLN A 146 -7.30 9.23 8.09
C GLN A 146 -6.83 9.49 6.66
N CYS A 147 -7.54 10.33 5.89
CA CYS A 147 -7.13 10.68 4.53
C CYS A 147 -5.74 11.34 4.50
N VAL A 148 -5.44 12.22 5.45
CA VAL A 148 -4.10 12.86 5.58
C VAL A 148 -3.04 11.83 5.90
N PHE A 149 -3.29 10.97 6.88
CA PHE A 149 -2.41 9.88 7.27
C PHE A 149 -2.15 8.94 6.09
N ALA A 150 -3.20 8.43 5.46
CA ALA A 150 -3.13 7.51 4.35
C ALA A 150 -2.42 8.11 3.12
N ALA A 151 -2.69 9.39 2.78
CA ALA A 151 -1.99 10.07 1.68
C ALA A 151 -0.47 10.13 1.92
N SER A 152 -0.07 10.44 3.15
CA SER A 152 1.34 10.54 3.53
C SER A 152 2.04 9.17 3.51
N LEU A 153 1.41 8.15 4.10
CA LEU A 153 1.88 6.76 4.09
C LEU A 153 1.90 6.20 2.66
N GLY A 154 0.86 6.47 1.89
CA GLY A 154 0.75 6.07 0.49
C GLY A 154 1.88 6.63 -0.38
N THR A 155 2.29 7.87 -0.12
CA THR A 155 3.45 8.47 -0.79
C THR A 155 4.75 7.74 -0.45
N LEU A 156 4.95 7.37 0.82
CA LEU A 156 6.11 6.59 1.25
C LEU A 156 6.12 5.19 0.61
N PHE A 157 4.99 4.49 0.60
CA PHE A 157 4.91 3.16 0.00
C PHE A 157 5.14 3.19 -1.52
N ALA A 158 4.65 4.22 -2.22
CA ALA A 158 4.99 4.41 -3.63
C ALA A 158 6.51 4.61 -3.84
N ALA A 159 7.17 5.38 -2.96
CA ALA A 159 8.61 5.55 -3.01
C ALA A 159 9.38 4.24 -2.72
N ILE A 160 8.94 3.44 -1.77
CA ILE A 160 9.51 2.11 -1.48
C ILE A 160 9.33 1.20 -2.69
N TYR A 161 8.12 1.14 -3.26
CA TYR A 161 7.84 0.35 -4.46
C TYR A 161 8.76 0.72 -5.63
N PHE A 162 8.90 2.03 -5.94
CA PHE A 162 9.76 2.47 -7.02
C PHE A 162 11.25 2.21 -6.76
N ARG A 163 11.68 2.25 -5.50
CA ARG A 163 13.06 1.97 -5.13
C ARG A 163 13.40 0.48 -5.08
N THR A 164 12.41 -0.37 -4.90
CA THR A 164 12.61 -1.82 -4.78
C THR A 164 12.26 -2.56 -6.06
N GLY A 165 11.33 -2.04 -6.87
CA GLY A 165 10.75 -2.75 -8.00
C GLY A 165 9.99 -4.02 -7.60
N ASN A 166 9.64 -4.18 -6.33
CA ASN A 166 9.00 -5.38 -5.80
C ASN A 166 7.71 -5.02 -5.04
N LEU A 167 6.57 -5.41 -5.62
CA LEU A 167 5.26 -5.11 -5.07
C LEU A 167 5.00 -5.81 -3.72
N TRP A 168 5.55 -7.02 -3.54
CA TRP A 168 5.35 -7.80 -2.33
C TRP A 168 5.99 -7.20 -1.08
N VAL A 169 6.98 -6.33 -1.26
CA VAL A 169 7.56 -5.57 -0.14
C VAL A 169 6.53 -4.63 0.46
N THR A 170 5.82 -3.88 -0.37
CA THR A 170 4.80 -2.95 0.13
C THR A 170 3.54 -3.68 0.61
N VAL A 171 3.14 -4.77 -0.05
CA VAL A 171 2.07 -5.66 0.45
C VAL A 171 2.35 -6.13 1.87
N PHE A 172 3.55 -6.64 2.12
CA PHE A 172 3.94 -7.11 3.45
C PHE A 172 3.97 -5.99 4.48
N LEU A 173 4.59 -4.84 4.13
CA LEU A 173 4.69 -3.70 5.04
C LEU A 173 3.32 -3.14 5.40
N HIS A 174 2.40 -3.09 4.45
CA HIS A 174 1.05 -2.61 4.65
C HIS A 174 0.27 -3.53 5.58
N GLY A 175 0.08 -4.80 5.22
CA GLY A 175 -0.66 -5.73 6.05
C GLY A 175 -0.06 -5.90 7.46
N ALA A 176 1.28 -5.87 7.58
CA ALA A 176 1.94 -5.91 8.88
C ALA A 176 1.70 -4.64 9.72
N MET A 177 1.57 -3.47 9.08
CA MET A 177 1.24 -2.21 9.75
C MET A 177 -0.19 -2.24 10.27
N ASP A 178 -1.14 -2.73 9.47
CA ASP A 178 -2.54 -2.86 9.87
C ASP A 178 -2.70 -3.86 11.02
N ILE A 179 -2.06 -5.03 10.93
CA ILE A 179 -2.02 -5.99 12.04
C ILE A 179 -1.48 -5.33 13.30
N ALA A 180 -0.36 -4.60 13.21
CA ALA A 180 0.25 -3.97 14.39
C ALA A 180 -0.63 -2.86 14.98
N SER A 181 -1.33 -2.09 14.15
CA SER A 181 -2.20 -1.00 14.60
C SER A 181 -3.47 -1.52 15.28
N MET A 182 -4.08 -2.57 14.73
CA MET A 182 -5.37 -3.12 15.18
C MET A 182 -5.23 -4.36 16.07
N LEU A 183 -4.01 -4.73 16.51
CA LEU A 183 -3.74 -6.00 17.20
C LEU A 183 -4.65 -6.23 18.42
N VAL A 184 -4.80 -5.23 19.28
CA VAL A 184 -5.59 -5.37 20.52
C VAL A 184 -7.07 -5.49 20.19
N GLY A 185 -7.60 -4.64 19.31
CA GLY A 185 -8.99 -4.74 18.83
C GLY A 185 -9.29 -6.10 18.19
N GLY A 186 -8.38 -6.59 17.34
CA GLY A 186 -8.52 -7.88 16.66
C GLY A 186 -8.45 -9.10 17.58
N LEU A 187 -7.65 -9.03 18.64
CA LEU A 187 -7.51 -10.15 19.59
C LEU A 187 -8.62 -10.17 20.67
N TYR A 188 -9.04 -9.00 21.15
CA TYR A 188 -9.93 -8.87 22.30
C TYR A 188 -11.30 -8.27 21.97
N GLY A 189 -11.54 -7.80 20.76
CA GLY A 189 -12.81 -7.19 20.35
C GLY A 189 -13.11 -5.86 21.06
N THR A 190 -12.08 -5.15 21.51
CA THR A 190 -12.23 -3.92 22.30
C THR A 190 -12.57 -2.70 21.45
N GLU A 191 -12.29 -2.76 20.15
CA GLU A 191 -12.46 -1.65 19.21
C GLU A 191 -12.61 -2.22 17.80
N ASP A 192 -13.54 -1.69 17.03
CA ASP A 192 -13.64 -1.98 15.60
C ASP A 192 -12.95 -0.90 14.73
N VAL A 193 -12.85 -1.16 13.42
CA VAL A 193 -12.16 -0.27 12.49
C VAL A 193 -12.85 1.11 12.40
N ALA A 194 -14.18 1.15 12.41
CA ALA A 194 -14.94 2.41 12.29
C ALA A 194 -14.80 3.27 13.55
N GLU A 195 -14.76 2.64 14.72
CA GLU A 195 -14.53 3.29 16.00
C GLU A 195 -13.11 3.86 16.07
N SER A 196 -12.10 3.08 15.70
CA SER A 196 -10.71 3.50 15.63
C SER A 196 -10.53 4.73 14.72
N ILE A 197 -11.12 4.71 13.52
CA ILE A 197 -11.08 5.85 12.60
C ILE A 197 -11.77 7.07 13.20
N SER A 198 -12.91 6.88 13.86
CA SER A 198 -13.67 7.97 14.49
C SER A 198 -12.89 8.65 15.62
N GLY A 199 -11.95 7.94 16.25
CA GLY A 199 -11.06 8.45 17.29
C GLY A 199 -9.86 9.25 16.78
N TYR A 200 -9.60 9.29 15.47
CA TYR A 200 -8.48 10.06 14.93
C TYR A 200 -8.67 11.56 15.13
N ASP A 201 -7.61 12.20 15.59
CA ASP A 201 -7.59 13.64 15.91
C ASP A 201 -6.52 14.40 15.11
N ALA A 202 -6.36 15.69 15.39
CA ALA A 202 -5.43 16.58 14.69
C ALA A 202 -3.96 16.13 14.78
N SER A 203 -3.59 15.25 15.72
CA SER A 203 -2.23 14.72 15.82
C SER A 203 -1.84 13.89 14.60
N MET A 204 -2.83 13.33 13.86
CA MET A 204 -2.59 12.66 12.58
C MET A 204 -1.91 13.54 11.54
N MET A 205 -1.99 14.89 11.66
CA MET A 205 -1.23 15.81 10.81
C MET A 205 0.29 15.61 10.94
N LEU A 206 0.78 15.08 12.05
CA LEU A 206 2.20 14.74 12.23
C LEU A 206 2.65 13.63 11.27
N SER A 207 1.73 12.81 10.77
CA SER A 207 2.01 11.78 9.77
C SER A 207 2.64 12.35 8.49
N ILE A 208 2.33 13.61 8.16
CA ILE A 208 2.96 14.31 7.03
C ILE A 208 4.49 14.33 7.22
N LEU A 209 4.96 14.72 8.39
CA LEU A 209 6.40 14.74 8.68
C LEU A 209 6.96 13.32 8.82
N ILE A 210 6.24 12.46 9.55
CA ILE A 210 6.64 11.07 9.81
C ILE A 210 6.89 10.31 8.52
N TYR A 211 6.06 10.45 7.48
CA TYR A 211 6.16 9.68 6.25
C TYR A 211 6.84 10.43 5.10
N LEU A 212 6.71 11.76 5.00
CA LEU A 212 7.36 12.50 3.93
C LEU A 212 8.86 12.70 4.15
N ILE A 213 9.35 12.82 5.39
CA ILE A 213 10.80 12.92 5.65
C ILE A 213 11.55 11.67 5.16
N PRO A 214 11.17 10.42 5.53
CA PRO A 214 11.78 9.22 4.95
C PRO A 214 11.62 9.14 3.43
N THR A 215 10.49 9.60 2.88
CA THR A 215 10.29 9.67 1.43
C THR A 215 11.33 10.58 0.75
N LEU A 216 11.60 11.77 1.32
CA LEU A 216 12.67 12.67 0.84
C LEU A 216 14.03 11.96 0.82
N PHE A 217 14.33 11.18 1.87
CA PHE A 217 15.57 10.41 1.94
C PHE A 217 15.63 9.29 0.90
N LEU A 218 14.54 8.56 0.69
CA LEU A 218 14.45 7.49 -0.32
C LEU A 218 14.60 8.03 -1.73
N LEU A 219 14.01 9.19 -2.04
CA LEU A 219 14.00 9.80 -3.36
C LEU A 219 15.07 10.91 -3.55
N ARG A 220 16.15 10.88 -2.74
CA ARG A 220 17.28 11.81 -2.90
C ARG A 220 17.99 11.63 -4.25
N LYS A 221 18.62 12.71 -4.76
CA LYS A 221 19.26 12.74 -6.08
C LYS A 221 20.13 11.50 -6.39
N LYS A 222 20.94 11.06 -5.42
CA LYS A 222 21.83 9.89 -5.58
C LYS A 222 21.08 8.56 -5.77
N LYS A 223 19.79 8.50 -5.40
CA LYS A 223 19.02 7.25 -5.37
C LYS A 223 17.91 7.21 -6.43
N ILE A 224 17.55 8.35 -7.02
CA ILE A 224 16.48 8.38 -8.02
C ILE A 224 16.81 7.55 -9.27
N GLY A 225 18.09 7.46 -9.64
CA GLY A 225 18.54 6.66 -10.78
C GLY A 225 18.26 5.15 -10.63
N GLU A 226 18.14 4.66 -9.38
CA GLU A 226 17.80 3.26 -9.13
C GLU A 226 16.38 2.90 -9.60
N VAL A 227 15.47 3.90 -9.68
CA VAL A 227 14.11 3.70 -10.22
C VAL A 227 14.16 3.29 -11.68
N ALA A 228 15.05 3.90 -12.47
CA ALA A 228 15.22 3.58 -13.88
C ALA A 228 15.73 2.14 -14.11
N LEU A 229 16.46 1.56 -13.16
CA LEU A 229 16.93 0.16 -13.25
C LEU A 229 15.74 -0.83 -13.29
N TYR A 230 14.69 -0.55 -12.54
CA TYR A 230 13.52 -1.44 -12.45
C TYR A 230 12.40 -1.08 -13.42
N PHE A 231 12.24 0.22 -13.73
CA PHE A 231 11.09 0.74 -14.47
C PHE A 231 11.43 1.43 -15.78
N GLY A 232 12.71 1.56 -16.14
CA GLY A 232 13.12 2.27 -17.34
C GLY A 232 12.53 1.69 -18.63
N ARG A 233 12.38 0.37 -18.71
CA ARG A 233 11.75 -0.31 -19.84
C ARG A 233 10.25 -0.06 -19.92
N ASP A 234 9.57 0.02 -18.79
CA ASP A 234 8.12 0.25 -18.70
C ASP A 234 7.76 1.68 -19.11
N CYS A 235 8.69 2.63 -18.93
CA CYS A 235 8.53 4.04 -19.24
C CYS A 235 9.13 4.44 -20.61
N ALA A 236 9.73 3.51 -21.33
CA ALA A 236 10.24 3.77 -22.67
C ALA A 236 9.09 3.95 -23.67
N PRO A 237 9.16 4.90 -24.61
CA PRO A 237 8.20 4.96 -25.71
C PRO A 237 8.15 3.60 -26.42
N ALA A 238 6.95 3.15 -26.82
CA ALA A 238 6.84 1.96 -27.65
C ALA A 238 7.78 2.12 -28.86
N ALA A 239 8.64 1.14 -29.11
CA ALA A 239 9.52 1.17 -30.26
C ALA A 239 8.66 1.41 -31.51
N ALA A 240 9.07 2.39 -32.34
CA ALA A 240 8.42 2.60 -33.64
C ALA A 240 8.40 1.27 -34.40
N PRO A 241 7.29 0.89 -35.05
CA PRO A 241 7.25 -0.31 -35.86
C PRO A 241 8.45 -0.26 -36.83
N ALA A 242 9.14 -1.40 -36.94
CA ALA A 242 10.24 -1.50 -37.90
C ALA A 242 9.71 -1.06 -39.29
N PRO A 243 10.51 -0.29 -40.06
CA PRO A 243 10.09 0.07 -41.43
C PRO A 243 9.78 -1.24 -42.16
N GLU A 244 8.57 -1.31 -42.73
CA GLU A 244 8.22 -2.39 -43.65
C GLU A 244 9.31 -2.45 -44.72
N GLU A 245 10.07 -3.53 -44.77
CA GLU A 245 10.93 -3.82 -45.92
C GLU A 245 9.99 -3.95 -47.12
N ASN A 246 9.87 -2.82 -47.85
CA ASN A 246 9.26 -2.86 -49.16
C ASN A 246 10.07 -3.82 -50.01
N GLY A 247 9.57 -5.04 -50.13
CA GLY A 247 10.12 -6.03 -51.05
C GLY A 247 10.01 -5.54 -52.50
N GLU A 248 10.94 -4.69 -52.94
CA GLU A 248 11.22 -4.58 -54.35
C GLU A 248 11.86 -5.88 -54.82
N ARG A 249 11.03 -6.82 -55.23
CA ARG A 249 11.43 -7.92 -56.11
C ARG A 249 11.77 -7.25 -57.45
N LEU A 250 13.07 -7.05 -57.69
CA LEU A 250 13.56 -6.79 -59.02
C LEU A 250 13.15 -7.95 -59.95
N ARG A 251 12.35 -7.65 -60.93
CA ARG A 251 12.10 -8.51 -62.09
C ARG A 251 13.24 -8.37 -63.11
#